data_40a3c4bc05f1304b0445cfbdc8bb4ff9
#
_entry.id   40a3c4bc05f1304b0445cfbdc8bb4ff9
#
_cell.length_a   1.000
_cell.length_b   1.000
_cell.length_c   1.000
_cell.angle_alpha   90.00
_cell.angle_beta   90.00
_cell.angle_gamma   90.00
#
_symmetry.space_group_name_H-M   'P 1'
#
loop_
_entity.id
_entity.type
_entity.pdbx_description
1 polymer ?
#
loop_
_entity_poly.entity_id
_entity_poly.type
_entity_poly.pdbx_seq_one_letter_code
_entity_poly.pdbx_strand_id
1 'polypeptide(L)'
;MVVGPVPVLARAVGVLLVLAGLVAAAAAFPTYLVVGGTEVSPVTGVADALVALVAPVATLAVGVGLLLGRVPRLGLGYAAVAGSLAVGRLLIELYQGHGSTVRPAVEVLAGERVITSSVEISAGWVLGVVALSLTVLAAVVALVAWGRTVMEDGGALDPLRPALAGAAAVLGVGAVLCLALPAADVPDRVVTDPATGLETVVTQEGPQALLERPGLALLGGLLLAGALLLCAVIAPSLRPRLGAVGGLLGVAVFLLAAALTGLRDAARSADVEWTVPGAGLLVVGLGFAGLTLLAWRWRAQRVPSVGA
;
A
#
# COMPACT_ATOMS: atom_id res chain seq x y z
N MET A 1 -14.57 21.07 -12.12
CA MET A 1 -14.69 21.50 -13.50
C MET A 1 -13.28 21.71 -14.02
N VAL A 2 -12.90 21.12 -15.17
CA VAL A 2 -11.54 21.28 -15.72
C VAL A 2 -11.58 22.52 -16.60
N VAL A 3 -10.73 23.49 -16.29
CA VAL A 3 -10.60 24.71 -17.09
C VAL A 3 -9.49 24.46 -18.10
N GLY A 4 -9.85 24.03 -19.28
CA GLY A 4 -8.93 23.77 -20.37
C GLY A 4 -8.72 22.29 -20.72
N PRO A 5 -8.01 21.99 -21.83
CA PRO A 5 -7.72 20.62 -22.22
C PRO A 5 -6.77 19.96 -21.21
N VAL A 6 -7.02 18.67 -20.93
CA VAL A 6 -6.15 17.87 -20.04
C VAL A 6 -4.74 17.79 -20.65
N PRO A 7 -3.68 18.19 -19.93
CA PRO A 7 -2.33 18.15 -20.47
C PRO A 7 -1.91 16.74 -20.87
N VAL A 8 -1.09 16.64 -21.90
CA VAL A 8 -0.56 15.35 -22.39
C VAL A 8 0.15 14.58 -21.26
N LEU A 9 0.90 15.28 -20.41
CA LEU A 9 1.58 14.65 -19.26
C LEU A 9 0.59 14.01 -18.28
N ALA A 10 -0.57 14.61 -18.03
CA ALA A 10 -1.57 14.00 -17.16
C ALA A 10 -2.14 12.71 -17.77
N ARG A 11 -2.33 12.67 -19.10
CA ARG A 11 -2.71 11.44 -19.79
C ARG A 11 -1.60 10.39 -19.75
N ALA A 12 -0.33 10.80 -19.87
CA ALA A 12 0.81 9.88 -19.72
C ALA A 12 0.84 9.23 -18.34
N VAL A 13 0.55 9.97 -17.26
CA VAL A 13 0.37 9.39 -15.92
C VAL A 13 -0.77 8.37 -15.93
N GLY A 14 -1.88 8.66 -16.60
CA GLY A 14 -3.00 7.72 -16.74
C GLY A 14 -2.57 6.42 -17.41
N VAL A 15 -1.79 6.50 -18.51
CA VAL A 15 -1.24 5.31 -19.20
C VAL A 15 -0.33 4.51 -18.24
N LEU A 16 0.57 5.18 -17.51
CA LEU A 16 1.48 4.52 -16.58
C LEU A 16 0.73 3.82 -15.45
N LEU A 17 -0.32 4.45 -14.88
CA LEU A 17 -1.15 3.82 -13.85
C LEU A 17 -1.95 2.62 -14.40
N VAL A 18 -2.48 2.71 -15.63
CA VAL A 18 -3.17 1.58 -16.27
C VAL A 18 -2.19 0.41 -16.46
N LEU A 19 -1.00 0.67 -17.00
CA LEU A 19 0.02 -0.35 -17.17
C LEU A 19 0.46 -0.93 -15.82
N ALA A 20 0.72 -0.08 -14.82
CA ALA A 20 1.07 -0.52 -13.47
C ALA A 20 -0.01 -1.42 -12.86
N GLY A 21 -1.28 -1.03 -12.98
CA GLY A 21 -2.41 -1.82 -12.46
C GLY A 21 -2.57 -3.15 -13.18
N LEU A 22 -2.44 -3.19 -14.52
CA LEU A 22 -2.50 -4.43 -15.29
C LEU A 22 -1.34 -5.37 -14.97
N VAL A 23 -0.12 -4.85 -14.92
CA VAL A 23 1.08 -5.64 -14.60
C VAL A 23 1.02 -6.14 -13.15
N ALA A 24 0.57 -5.31 -12.19
CA ALA A 24 0.39 -5.73 -10.79
C ALA A 24 -0.70 -6.81 -10.67
N ALA A 25 -1.80 -6.71 -11.41
CA ALA A 25 -2.82 -7.76 -11.44
C ALA A 25 -2.27 -9.06 -12.05
N ALA A 26 -1.49 -8.97 -13.12
CA ALA A 26 -0.85 -10.13 -13.74
C ALA A 26 0.19 -10.76 -12.81
N ALA A 27 0.93 -9.96 -12.01
CA ALA A 27 1.94 -10.42 -11.06
C ALA A 27 1.37 -11.31 -9.94
N ALA A 28 0.07 -11.19 -9.65
CA ALA A 28 -0.56 -11.91 -8.55
C ALA A 28 -0.71 -13.43 -8.79
N PHE A 29 -0.72 -13.89 -10.04
CA PHE A 29 -1.07 -15.28 -10.38
C PHE A 29 0.10 -16.24 -10.57
N PRO A 30 1.22 -15.86 -11.21
CA PRO A 30 2.35 -16.76 -11.35
C PRO A 30 3.11 -16.92 -10.03
N THR A 31 3.92 -17.99 -9.94
CA THR A 31 4.85 -18.20 -8.83
C THR A 31 5.68 -16.93 -8.58
N TYR A 32 5.70 -16.49 -7.33
CA TYR A 32 6.39 -15.28 -6.92
C TYR A 32 7.89 -15.52 -6.75
N LEU A 33 8.25 -16.49 -5.90
CA LEU A 33 9.62 -16.92 -5.63
C LEU A 33 9.64 -18.44 -5.45
N VAL A 34 10.81 -19.06 -5.70
CA VAL A 34 11.09 -20.41 -5.23
C VAL A 34 12.12 -20.30 -4.11
N VAL A 35 11.77 -20.70 -2.91
CA VAL A 35 12.59 -20.55 -1.70
C VAL A 35 12.82 -21.92 -1.08
N GLY A 36 14.08 -22.35 -0.99
CA GLY A 36 14.41 -23.67 -0.48
C GLY A 36 13.77 -24.83 -1.26
N GLY A 37 13.49 -24.63 -2.54
CA GLY A 37 12.77 -25.59 -3.40
C GLY A 37 11.24 -25.55 -3.28
N THR A 38 10.68 -24.68 -2.42
CA THR A 38 9.23 -24.49 -2.28
C THR A 38 8.75 -23.30 -3.13
N GLU A 39 7.74 -23.52 -3.96
CA GLU A 39 7.12 -22.47 -4.75
C GLU A 39 6.19 -21.62 -3.88
N VAL A 40 6.50 -20.32 -3.76
CA VAL A 40 5.68 -19.37 -3.02
C VAL A 40 4.79 -18.61 -4.00
N SER A 41 3.47 -18.76 -3.86
CA SER A 41 2.47 -18.11 -4.71
C SER A 41 1.52 -17.25 -3.89
N PRO A 42 1.31 -15.96 -4.27
CA PRO A 42 0.41 -15.08 -3.53
C PRO A 42 -1.06 -15.52 -3.60
N VAL A 43 -1.46 -16.17 -4.70
CA VAL A 43 -2.83 -16.60 -4.97
C VAL A 43 -2.89 -18.12 -5.10
N THR A 44 -3.63 -18.76 -4.19
CA THR A 44 -3.94 -20.20 -4.22
C THR A 44 -5.45 -20.45 -4.31
N GLY A 45 -6.26 -19.41 -4.12
CA GLY A 45 -7.72 -19.51 -4.15
C GLY A 45 -8.39 -18.18 -4.52
N VAL A 46 -9.73 -18.23 -4.64
CA VAL A 46 -10.54 -17.07 -5.04
C VAL A 46 -10.42 -15.91 -4.02
N ALA A 47 -10.43 -16.23 -2.72
CA ALA A 47 -10.31 -15.23 -1.67
C ALA A 47 -8.96 -14.49 -1.77
N ASP A 48 -7.88 -15.23 -2.02
CA ASP A 48 -6.54 -14.65 -2.20
C ASP A 48 -6.48 -13.74 -3.42
N ALA A 49 -7.10 -14.15 -4.52
CA ALA A 49 -7.18 -13.36 -5.74
C ALA A 49 -7.92 -12.03 -5.48
N LEU A 50 -9.03 -12.07 -4.75
CA LEU A 50 -9.77 -10.85 -4.40
C LEU A 50 -8.90 -9.88 -3.58
N VAL A 51 -8.18 -10.38 -2.58
CA VAL A 51 -7.27 -9.55 -1.77
C VAL A 51 -6.13 -8.99 -2.62
N ALA A 52 -5.47 -9.84 -3.41
CA ALA A 52 -4.35 -9.44 -4.25
C ALA A 52 -4.73 -8.38 -5.30
N LEU A 53 -5.96 -8.39 -5.77
CA LEU A 53 -6.46 -7.48 -6.81
C LEU A 53 -6.97 -6.13 -6.27
N VAL A 54 -7.11 -5.91 -4.96
CA VAL A 54 -7.63 -4.64 -4.38
C VAL A 54 -6.84 -3.43 -4.88
N ALA A 55 -5.53 -3.42 -4.67
CA ALA A 55 -4.69 -2.30 -5.07
C ALA A 55 -4.52 -2.18 -6.60
N PRO A 56 -4.28 -3.26 -7.37
CA PRO A 56 -4.24 -3.23 -8.82
C PRO A 56 -5.52 -2.65 -9.45
N VAL A 57 -6.69 -3.11 -9.03
CA VAL A 57 -7.98 -2.64 -9.55
C VAL A 57 -8.22 -1.17 -9.23
N ALA A 58 -7.90 -0.72 -8.00
CA ALA A 58 -8.01 0.69 -7.64
C ALA A 58 -7.07 1.56 -8.50
N THR A 59 -5.82 1.13 -8.69
CA THR A 59 -4.83 1.83 -9.53
C THR A 59 -5.29 1.89 -11.00
N LEU A 60 -5.80 0.79 -11.53
CA LEU A 60 -6.36 0.71 -12.88
C LEU A 60 -7.55 1.67 -13.05
N ALA A 61 -8.50 1.65 -12.11
CA ALA A 61 -9.69 2.50 -12.15
C ALA A 61 -9.32 4.00 -12.14
N VAL A 62 -8.38 4.39 -11.29
CA VAL A 62 -7.86 5.77 -11.25
C VAL A 62 -7.14 6.12 -12.55
N GLY A 63 -6.31 5.22 -13.07
CA GLY A 63 -5.59 5.40 -14.33
C GLY A 63 -6.54 5.61 -15.52
N VAL A 64 -7.58 4.79 -15.65
CA VAL A 64 -8.63 4.94 -16.68
C VAL A 64 -9.37 6.26 -16.51
N GLY A 65 -9.77 6.63 -15.28
CA GLY A 65 -10.42 7.91 -15.01
C GLY A 65 -9.57 9.11 -15.42
N LEU A 66 -8.25 9.01 -15.21
CA LEU A 66 -7.29 10.04 -15.63
C LEU A 66 -7.11 10.11 -17.15
N LEU A 67 -7.02 8.96 -17.83
CA LEU A 67 -6.98 8.87 -19.30
C LEU A 67 -8.20 9.49 -19.97
N LEU A 68 -9.38 9.22 -19.42
CA LEU A 68 -10.64 9.79 -19.90
C LEU A 68 -10.77 11.29 -19.58
N GLY A 69 -9.81 11.86 -18.84
CA GLY A 69 -9.83 13.27 -18.47
C GLY A 69 -10.94 13.66 -17.50
N ARG A 70 -11.60 12.69 -16.85
CA ARG A 70 -12.74 12.93 -15.94
C ARG A 70 -12.32 13.49 -14.59
N VAL A 71 -11.15 13.06 -14.08
CA VAL A 71 -10.68 13.37 -12.71
C VAL A 71 -9.17 13.66 -12.65
N PRO A 72 -8.63 14.61 -13.45
CA PRO A 72 -7.18 14.76 -13.62
C PRO A 72 -6.45 15.01 -12.31
N ARG A 73 -6.93 15.90 -11.45
CA ARG A 73 -6.27 16.18 -10.17
C ARG A 73 -6.36 15.06 -9.15
N LEU A 74 -7.46 14.29 -9.15
CA LEU A 74 -7.56 13.09 -8.33
C LEU A 74 -6.52 12.06 -8.76
N GLY A 75 -6.43 11.78 -10.06
CA GLY A 75 -5.46 10.81 -10.58
C GLY A 75 -4.01 11.22 -10.31
N LEU A 76 -3.67 12.50 -10.45
CA LEU A 76 -2.33 13.00 -10.14
C LEU A 76 -2.02 12.92 -8.65
N GLY A 77 -2.97 13.27 -7.75
CA GLY A 77 -2.80 13.14 -6.30
C GLY A 77 -2.62 11.69 -5.87
N TYR A 78 -3.42 10.78 -6.43
CA TYR A 78 -3.28 9.34 -6.21
C TYR A 78 -1.90 8.84 -6.67
N ALA A 79 -1.48 9.18 -7.90
CA ALA A 79 -0.20 8.75 -8.45
C ALA A 79 0.99 9.23 -7.60
N ALA A 80 0.96 10.49 -7.16
CA ALA A 80 2.01 11.05 -6.31
C ALA A 80 2.15 10.28 -5.00
N VAL A 81 1.03 10.00 -4.31
CA VAL A 81 1.04 9.26 -3.04
C VAL A 81 1.40 7.79 -3.26
N ALA A 82 0.71 7.10 -4.20
CA ALA A 82 0.98 5.69 -4.46
C ALA A 82 2.43 5.43 -4.86
N GLY A 83 3.02 6.30 -5.70
CA GLY A 83 4.41 6.16 -6.10
C GLY A 83 5.41 6.50 -5.00
N SER A 84 5.11 7.47 -4.13
CA SER A 84 5.94 7.75 -2.95
C SER A 84 6.01 6.54 -2.01
N LEU A 85 4.88 5.87 -1.78
CA LEU A 85 4.82 4.63 -0.99
C LEU A 85 5.47 3.45 -1.73
N ALA A 86 5.39 3.43 -3.07
CA ALA A 86 5.99 2.37 -3.88
C ALA A 86 7.52 2.35 -3.81
N VAL A 87 8.19 3.49 -3.54
CA VAL A 87 9.66 3.53 -3.41
C VAL A 87 10.15 2.60 -2.29
N GLY A 88 9.59 2.72 -1.09
CA GLY A 88 9.98 1.86 0.03
C GLY A 88 9.61 0.39 -0.23
N ARG A 89 8.43 0.13 -0.81
CA ARG A 89 8.03 -1.22 -1.21
C ARG A 89 8.95 -1.84 -2.24
N LEU A 90 9.41 -1.06 -3.23
CA LEU A 90 10.35 -1.54 -4.25
C LEU A 90 11.66 -2.01 -3.63
N LEU A 91 12.20 -1.28 -2.65
CA LEU A 91 13.43 -1.70 -1.96
C LEU A 91 13.22 -3.00 -1.15
N ILE A 92 12.06 -3.15 -0.50
CA ILE A 92 11.70 -4.38 0.20
C ILE A 92 11.59 -5.54 -0.80
N GLU A 93 10.94 -5.31 -1.93
CA GLU A 93 10.77 -6.29 -3.00
C GLU A 93 12.11 -6.75 -3.59
N LEU A 94 13.00 -5.79 -3.84
CA LEU A 94 14.37 -6.09 -4.32
C LEU A 94 15.16 -6.92 -3.30
N TYR A 95 14.99 -6.65 -2.00
CA TYR A 95 15.60 -7.49 -0.96
C TYR A 95 15.03 -8.90 -0.98
N GLN A 96 13.72 -9.07 -1.13
CA GLN A 96 13.08 -10.39 -1.13
C GLN A 96 13.54 -11.29 -2.29
N GLY A 97 13.86 -10.71 -3.44
CA GLY A 97 14.41 -11.44 -4.59
C GLY A 97 15.89 -11.79 -4.46
N HIS A 98 16.59 -11.34 -3.43
CA HIS A 98 18.02 -11.58 -3.25
C HIS A 98 18.28 -12.61 -2.15
N GLY A 99 19.05 -13.65 -2.47
CA GLY A 99 19.68 -14.50 -1.46
C GLY A 99 20.74 -13.70 -0.72
N SER A 100 20.57 -13.50 0.59
CA SER A 100 21.53 -12.78 1.42
C SER A 100 21.97 -13.63 2.60
N THR A 101 23.26 -13.60 2.93
CA THR A 101 23.79 -14.25 4.14
C THR A 101 23.29 -13.64 5.44
N VAL A 102 22.67 -12.44 5.38
CA VAL A 102 22.08 -11.74 6.52
C VAL A 102 20.60 -12.09 6.69
N ARG A 103 20.04 -12.87 5.76
CA ARG A 103 18.65 -13.29 5.79
C ARG A 103 18.42 -14.34 6.89
N PRO A 104 17.29 -14.30 7.64
CA PRO A 104 16.95 -15.36 8.59
C PRO A 104 16.87 -16.73 7.91
N ALA A 105 17.22 -17.78 8.63
CA ALA A 105 17.20 -19.16 8.10
C ALA A 105 15.78 -19.64 7.78
N VAL A 106 14.78 -19.08 8.47
CA VAL A 106 13.36 -19.37 8.27
C VAL A 106 12.62 -18.05 8.16
N GLU A 107 11.74 -17.92 7.18
CA GLU A 107 10.86 -16.76 7.02
C GLU A 107 9.43 -17.20 6.71
N VAL A 108 8.47 -16.32 6.98
CA VAL A 108 7.09 -16.48 6.53
C VAL A 108 6.86 -15.57 5.33
N LEU A 109 6.64 -16.18 4.15
CA LEU A 109 6.38 -15.46 2.90
C LEU A 109 5.01 -15.87 2.37
N ALA A 110 4.15 -14.89 2.13
CA ALA A 110 2.78 -15.09 1.64
C ALA A 110 1.96 -16.09 2.48
N GLY A 111 2.18 -16.13 3.80
CA GLY A 111 1.52 -17.06 4.73
C GLY A 111 2.14 -18.45 4.78
N GLU A 112 3.21 -18.71 4.04
CA GLU A 112 3.93 -20.00 4.06
C GLU A 112 5.27 -19.87 4.78
N ARG A 113 5.58 -20.83 5.64
CA ARG A 113 6.87 -20.90 6.34
C ARG A 113 7.89 -21.61 5.47
N VAL A 114 8.94 -20.90 5.07
CA VAL A 114 9.96 -21.38 4.12
C VAL A 114 11.36 -21.30 4.71
N ILE A 115 12.21 -22.25 4.31
CA ILE A 115 13.63 -22.28 4.69
C ILE A 115 14.40 -21.51 3.62
N THR A 116 15.06 -20.41 3.98
CA THR A 116 15.72 -19.47 3.07
C THR A 116 17.13 -19.91 2.66
N SER A 117 17.33 -21.22 2.42
CA SER A 117 18.62 -21.77 1.97
C SER A 117 19.00 -21.35 0.54
N SER A 118 18.00 -21.16 -0.31
CA SER A 118 18.15 -20.63 -1.68
C SER A 118 16.92 -19.80 -2.04
N VAL A 119 17.11 -18.76 -2.85
CA VAL A 119 16.03 -17.91 -3.37
C VAL A 119 16.20 -17.80 -4.87
N GLU A 120 15.19 -18.24 -5.60
CA GLU A 120 15.13 -18.13 -7.05
C GLU A 120 13.98 -17.21 -7.46
N ILE A 121 14.29 -16.24 -8.33
CA ILE A 121 13.35 -15.25 -8.83
C ILE A 121 12.42 -15.91 -9.86
N SER A 122 11.11 -15.70 -9.70
CA SER A 122 10.10 -16.16 -10.64
C SER A 122 9.34 -15.01 -11.29
N ALA A 123 8.47 -15.34 -12.24
CA ALA A 123 7.76 -14.35 -13.06
C ALA A 123 6.91 -13.37 -12.22
N GLY A 124 6.29 -13.83 -11.12
CA GLY A 124 5.49 -12.99 -10.24
C GLY A 124 6.32 -11.87 -9.61
N TRP A 125 7.52 -12.17 -9.14
CA TRP A 125 8.41 -11.16 -8.59
C TRP A 125 8.85 -10.13 -9.63
N VAL A 126 9.26 -10.58 -10.83
CA VAL A 126 9.67 -9.67 -11.92
C VAL A 126 8.54 -8.70 -12.28
N LEU A 127 7.33 -9.22 -12.45
CA LEU A 127 6.15 -8.40 -12.74
C LEU A 127 5.83 -7.44 -11.58
N GLY A 128 5.97 -7.87 -10.33
CA GLY A 128 5.80 -7.02 -9.14
C GLY A 128 6.76 -5.84 -9.14
N VAL A 129 8.06 -6.08 -9.37
CA VAL A 129 9.09 -5.04 -9.49
C VAL A 129 8.78 -4.07 -10.64
N VAL A 130 8.36 -4.58 -11.80
CA VAL A 130 7.97 -3.74 -12.94
C VAL A 130 6.76 -2.87 -12.59
N ALA A 131 5.73 -3.42 -11.95
CA ALA A 131 4.54 -2.68 -11.54
C ALA A 131 4.87 -1.54 -10.56
N LEU A 132 5.70 -1.82 -9.54
CA LEU A 132 6.15 -0.82 -8.59
C LEU A 132 6.99 0.27 -9.28
N SER A 133 7.89 -0.10 -10.18
CA SER A 133 8.71 0.84 -10.96
C SER A 133 7.85 1.76 -11.83
N LEU A 134 6.82 1.22 -12.51
CA LEU A 134 5.85 2.01 -13.27
C LEU A 134 5.08 2.97 -12.37
N THR A 135 4.72 2.54 -11.15
CA THR A 135 4.02 3.39 -10.18
C THR A 135 4.91 4.54 -9.69
N VAL A 136 6.19 4.29 -9.43
CA VAL A 136 7.17 5.33 -9.09
C VAL A 136 7.33 6.30 -10.26
N LEU A 137 7.46 5.80 -11.49
CA LEU A 137 7.55 6.65 -12.67
C LEU A 137 6.29 7.50 -12.85
N ALA A 138 5.11 6.93 -12.62
CA ALA A 138 3.86 7.66 -12.65
C ALA A 138 3.84 8.81 -11.65
N ALA A 139 4.38 8.64 -10.44
CA ALA A 139 4.49 9.70 -9.44
C ALA A 139 5.43 10.83 -9.90
N VAL A 140 6.61 10.49 -10.44
CA VAL A 140 7.55 11.49 -10.97
C VAL A 140 6.89 12.33 -12.06
N VAL A 141 6.24 11.69 -13.02
CA VAL A 141 5.52 12.40 -14.10
C VAL A 141 4.34 13.19 -13.55
N ALA A 142 3.63 12.67 -12.52
CA ALA A 142 2.51 13.36 -11.88
C ALA A 142 2.96 14.66 -11.20
N LEU A 143 4.10 14.67 -10.52
CA LEU A 143 4.66 15.87 -9.90
C LEU A 143 4.96 16.95 -10.96
N VAL A 144 5.54 16.56 -12.10
CA VAL A 144 5.79 17.48 -13.22
C VAL A 144 4.48 17.98 -13.84
N ALA A 145 3.49 17.09 -13.99
CA ALA A 145 2.19 17.41 -14.57
C ALA A 145 1.34 18.30 -13.65
N TRP A 146 1.57 18.22 -12.33
CA TRP A 146 0.77 18.92 -11.33
C TRP A 146 0.68 20.43 -11.58
N GLY A 147 1.81 21.09 -11.78
CA GLY A 147 1.88 22.54 -12.03
C GLY A 147 1.25 22.96 -13.37
N ARG A 148 1.16 22.03 -14.33
CA ARG A 148 0.65 22.31 -15.70
C ARG A 148 -0.85 22.02 -15.84
N THR A 149 -1.48 21.44 -14.83
CA THR A 149 -2.91 21.08 -14.86
C THR A 149 -3.70 22.15 -14.13
N VAL A 150 -4.35 23.04 -14.87
CA VAL A 150 -5.15 24.12 -14.30
C VAL A 150 -6.54 23.59 -13.93
N MET A 151 -6.95 23.78 -12.69
CA MET A 151 -8.32 23.53 -12.20
C MET A 151 -8.71 24.62 -11.20
N GLU A 152 -9.94 25.11 -11.32
CA GLU A 152 -10.51 25.99 -10.31
C GLU A 152 -10.80 25.21 -9.03
N ASP A 153 -10.34 25.75 -7.91
CA ASP A 153 -10.70 25.28 -6.58
C ASP A 153 -11.61 26.32 -5.92
N GLY A 154 -12.89 26.02 -5.85
CA GLY A 154 -13.85 26.92 -5.17
C GLY A 154 -13.68 27.01 -3.66
N GLY A 155 -12.57 26.52 -3.08
CA GLY A 155 -12.29 26.55 -1.65
C GLY A 155 -13.25 25.70 -0.79
N ALA A 156 -14.04 24.85 -1.43
CA ALA A 156 -15.11 24.11 -0.78
C ALA A 156 -14.65 23.26 0.42
N LEU A 157 -13.38 22.81 0.40
CA LEU A 157 -12.82 21.97 1.46
C LEU A 157 -12.08 22.77 2.54
N ASP A 158 -11.84 24.06 2.33
CA ASP A 158 -11.00 24.87 3.22
C ASP A 158 -11.44 24.86 4.71
N PRO A 159 -12.73 24.94 5.03
CA PRO A 159 -13.17 24.86 6.43
C PRO A 159 -12.88 23.52 7.10
N LEU A 160 -12.84 22.44 6.31
CA LEU A 160 -12.65 21.08 6.83
C LEU A 160 -11.15 20.66 6.81
N ARG A 161 -10.29 21.36 6.07
CA ARG A 161 -8.87 20.97 5.89
C ARG A 161 -8.11 20.78 7.19
N PRO A 162 -8.21 21.67 8.21
CA PRO A 162 -7.48 21.47 9.47
C PRO A 162 -7.90 20.19 10.19
N ALA A 163 -9.20 19.91 10.21
CA ALA A 163 -9.73 18.70 10.84
C ALA A 163 -9.32 17.43 10.07
N LEU A 164 -9.39 17.48 8.72
CA LEU A 164 -8.92 16.37 7.88
C LEU A 164 -7.41 16.13 8.06
N ALA A 165 -6.60 17.21 8.12
CA ALA A 165 -5.17 17.09 8.32
C ALA A 165 -4.83 16.53 9.70
N GLY A 166 -5.48 17.01 10.76
CA GLY A 166 -5.31 16.49 12.11
C GLY A 166 -5.70 15.01 12.21
N ALA A 167 -6.87 14.63 11.68
CA ALA A 167 -7.32 13.24 11.68
C ALA A 167 -6.38 12.35 10.85
N ALA A 168 -5.97 12.79 9.66
CA ALA A 168 -5.06 12.04 8.81
C ALA A 168 -3.68 11.88 9.43
N ALA A 169 -3.16 12.90 10.14
CA ALA A 169 -1.89 12.81 10.86
C ALA A 169 -1.97 11.77 11.98
N VAL A 170 -3.02 11.78 12.81
CA VAL A 170 -3.22 10.78 13.87
C VAL A 170 -3.33 9.37 13.30
N LEU A 171 -4.14 9.19 12.25
CA LEU A 171 -4.25 7.91 11.55
C LEU A 171 -2.91 7.49 10.92
N GLY A 172 -2.14 8.44 10.36
CA GLY A 172 -0.82 8.17 9.78
C GLY A 172 0.18 7.65 10.82
N VAL A 173 0.21 8.27 12.01
CA VAL A 173 1.02 7.77 13.14
C VAL A 173 0.56 6.37 13.54
N GLY A 174 -0.75 6.16 13.70
CA GLY A 174 -1.31 4.84 14.01
C GLY A 174 -0.94 3.79 12.97
N ALA A 175 -0.97 4.16 11.67
CA ALA A 175 -0.56 3.26 10.59
C ALA A 175 0.90 2.83 10.70
N VAL A 176 1.81 3.79 10.97
CA VAL A 176 3.25 3.48 11.12
C VAL A 176 3.49 2.61 12.34
N LEU A 177 2.84 2.88 13.47
CA LEU A 177 2.94 2.05 14.67
C LEU A 177 2.46 0.62 14.40
N CYS A 178 1.33 0.45 13.68
CA CYS A 178 0.84 -0.87 13.29
C CYS A 178 1.78 -1.58 12.30
N LEU A 179 2.41 -0.85 11.37
CA LEU A 179 3.38 -1.42 10.42
C LEU A 179 4.73 -1.75 11.06
N ALA A 180 5.09 -1.06 12.16
CA ALA A 180 6.30 -1.35 12.92
C ALA A 180 6.24 -2.69 13.67
N LEU A 181 5.06 -3.27 13.79
CA LEU A 181 4.80 -4.56 14.43
C LEU A 181 4.26 -5.56 13.40
N PRO A 182 4.45 -6.88 13.58
CA PRO A 182 3.96 -7.87 12.63
C PRO A 182 2.42 -7.89 12.59
N ALA A 183 1.86 -7.87 11.38
CA ALA A 183 0.40 -7.92 11.18
C ALA A 183 -0.17 -9.35 11.37
N ALA A 184 0.68 -10.35 11.30
CA ALA A 184 0.40 -11.75 11.62
C ALA A 184 1.60 -12.32 12.37
N ASP A 185 1.40 -13.32 13.20
CA ASP A 185 2.44 -13.93 14.01
C ASP A 185 2.27 -15.45 14.05
N VAL A 186 3.36 -16.16 14.38
CA VAL A 186 3.36 -17.61 14.61
C VAL A 186 3.50 -17.83 16.12
N PRO A 187 2.46 -18.35 16.80
CA PRO A 187 2.52 -18.53 18.24
C PRO A 187 3.60 -19.53 18.65
N ASP A 188 4.26 -19.25 19.78
CA ASP A 188 5.23 -20.13 20.38
C ASP A 188 4.59 -21.50 20.72
N ARG A 189 5.31 -22.57 20.46
CA ARG A 189 4.86 -23.93 20.82
C ARG A 189 5.50 -24.39 22.12
N VAL A 190 4.66 -24.83 23.05
CA VAL A 190 5.11 -25.58 24.21
C VAL A 190 5.32 -27.04 23.82
N VAL A 191 6.55 -27.50 23.85
CA VAL A 191 6.91 -28.90 23.58
C VAL A 191 7.33 -29.54 24.91
N THR A 192 6.59 -30.59 25.29
CA THR A 192 6.94 -31.40 26.47
C THR A 192 7.89 -32.51 26.02
N ASP A 193 9.09 -32.53 26.57
CA ASP A 193 10.05 -33.61 26.34
C ASP A 193 9.48 -34.91 26.93
N PRO A 194 9.22 -35.93 26.11
CA PRO A 194 8.61 -37.18 26.58
C PRO A 194 9.52 -37.97 27.52
N ALA A 195 10.83 -37.73 27.53
CA ALA A 195 11.80 -38.41 28.38
C ALA A 195 11.90 -37.81 29.77
N THR A 196 11.78 -36.48 29.90
CA THR A 196 12.01 -35.74 31.14
C THR A 196 10.74 -35.11 31.71
N GLY A 197 9.67 -35.00 30.93
CA GLY A 197 8.43 -34.30 31.26
C GLY A 197 8.61 -32.77 31.38
N LEU A 198 9.78 -32.23 30.98
CA LEU A 198 10.04 -30.80 30.99
C LEU A 198 9.32 -30.11 29.81
N GLU A 199 8.65 -29.01 30.14
CA GLU A 199 8.05 -28.15 29.13
C GLU A 199 9.09 -27.13 28.64
N THR A 200 9.32 -27.12 27.32
CA THR A 200 10.19 -26.15 26.68
C THR A 200 9.36 -25.31 25.72
N VAL A 201 9.45 -23.98 25.85
CA VAL A 201 8.84 -23.06 24.89
C VAL A 201 9.77 -22.94 23.69
N VAL A 202 9.29 -23.41 22.54
CA VAL A 202 9.98 -23.26 21.24
C VAL A 202 9.43 -22.01 20.57
N THR A 203 10.23 -20.94 20.60
CA THR A 203 9.91 -19.70 19.89
C THR A 203 9.96 -19.96 18.38
N GLN A 204 8.88 -19.59 17.69
CA GLN A 204 8.77 -19.73 16.24
C GLN A 204 8.96 -18.35 15.58
N GLU A 205 9.76 -18.30 14.50
CA GLU A 205 9.92 -17.06 13.75
C GLU A 205 8.64 -16.81 12.93
N GLY A 206 7.99 -15.67 13.18
CA GLY A 206 6.83 -15.15 12.45
C GLY A 206 7.20 -14.23 11.28
N PRO A 207 6.21 -13.65 10.62
CA PRO A 207 6.43 -12.64 9.59
C PRO A 207 7.16 -11.42 10.16
N GLN A 208 8.31 -11.07 9.59
CA GLN A 208 9.09 -9.92 10.05
C GLN A 208 8.32 -8.62 9.89
N ALA A 209 8.25 -7.83 10.96
CA ALA A 209 7.73 -6.47 10.92
C ALA A 209 8.58 -5.56 10.01
N LEU A 210 8.03 -4.39 9.67
CA LEU A 210 8.64 -3.48 8.72
C LEU A 210 10.06 -3.06 9.11
N LEU A 211 10.31 -2.87 10.41
CA LEU A 211 11.59 -2.37 10.96
C LEU A 211 12.52 -3.48 11.47
N GLU A 212 12.07 -4.72 11.49
CA GLU A 212 12.88 -5.89 11.89
C GLU A 212 13.70 -6.45 10.73
N ARG A 213 13.37 -6.07 9.52
CA ARG A 213 14.03 -6.56 8.30
C ARG A 213 15.45 -6.01 8.18
N PRO A 214 16.44 -6.82 7.79
CA PRO A 214 17.82 -6.35 7.69
C PRO A 214 18.12 -5.61 6.37
N GLY A 215 19.23 -4.85 6.37
CA GLY A 215 19.84 -4.30 5.16
C GLY A 215 18.93 -3.41 4.33
N LEU A 216 18.79 -3.71 3.03
CA LEU A 216 18.01 -2.93 2.06
C LEU A 216 16.51 -2.90 2.41
N ALA A 217 16.00 -3.98 3.01
CA ALA A 217 14.60 -4.03 3.42
C ALA A 217 14.30 -3.10 4.60
N LEU A 218 15.23 -2.92 5.55
CA LEU A 218 15.12 -1.92 6.62
C LEU A 218 15.07 -0.50 6.02
N LEU A 219 15.96 -0.18 5.09
CA LEU A 219 15.92 1.12 4.40
C LEU A 219 14.58 1.33 3.69
N GLY A 220 14.09 0.31 2.99
CA GLY A 220 12.77 0.33 2.35
C GLY A 220 11.65 0.56 3.36
N GLY A 221 11.70 -0.10 4.52
CA GLY A 221 10.76 0.07 5.62
C GLY A 221 10.76 1.48 6.19
N LEU A 222 11.92 2.06 6.45
CA LEU A 222 12.07 3.44 6.95
C LEU A 222 11.55 4.46 5.93
N LEU A 223 11.86 4.29 4.65
CA LEU A 223 11.35 5.15 3.58
C LEU A 223 9.83 5.04 3.44
N LEU A 224 9.29 3.83 3.56
CA LEU A 224 7.84 3.60 3.50
C LEU A 224 7.13 4.26 4.69
N ALA A 225 7.65 4.10 5.90
CA ALA A 225 7.10 4.73 7.10
C ALA A 225 7.16 6.25 7.01
N GLY A 226 8.31 6.81 6.60
CA GLY A 226 8.47 8.25 6.38
C GLY A 226 7.56 8.79 5.29
N ALA A 227 7.45 8.11 4.14
CA ALA A 227 6.56 8.48 3.06
C ALA A 227 5.08 8.42 3.51
N LEU A 228 4.70 7.43 4.29
CA LEU A 228 3.33 7.29 4.81
C LEU A 228 2.96 8.46 5.72
N LEU A 229 3.83 8.83 6.66
CA LEU A 229 3.61 10.01 7.53
C LEU A 229 3.52 11.31 6.72
N LEU A 230 4.44 11.52 5.78
CA LEU A 230 4.42 12.70 4.92
C LEU A 230 3.15 12.74 4.07
N CYS A 231 2.77 11.62 3.45
CA CYS A 231 1.54 11.54 2.64
C CYS A 231 0.29 11.77 3.50
N ALA A 232 0.22 11.25 4.72
CA ALA A 232 -0.89 11.47 5.64
C ALA A 232 -1.08 12.97 5.96
N VAL A 233 0.02 13.71 6.16
CA VAL A 233 -0.03 15.15 6.45
C VAL A 233 -0.30 15.98 5.19
N ILE A 234 0.32 15.63 4.07
CA ILE A 234 0.25 16.45 2.84
C ILE A 234 -1.04 16.20 2.06
N ALA A 235 -1.54 14.96 1.99
CA ALA A 235 -2.70 14.61 1.16
C ALA A 235 -3.95 15.48 1.43
N PRO A 236 -4.36 15.76 2.67
CA PRO A 236 -5.52 16.63 2.95
C PRO A 236 -5.32 18.07 2.51
N SER A 237 -4.06 18.55 2.46
CA SER A 237 -3.71 19.94 2.10
C SER A 237 -3.60 20.15 0.59
N LEU A 238 -3.58 19.09 -0.23
CA LEU A 238 -3.51 19.21 -1.68
C LEU A 238 -4.69 20.02 -2.24
N ARG A 239 -4.39 20.91 -3.17
CA ARG A 239 -5.39 21.70 -3.90
C ARG A 239 -5.38 21.30 -5.38
N PRO A 240 -6.53 21.26 -6.04
CA PRO A 240 -7.90 21.44 -5.52
C PRO A 240 -8.40 20.23 -4.70
N ARG A 241 -9.65 20.30 -4.23
CA ARG A 241 -10.31 19.21 -3.44
C ARG A 241 -10.09 17.80 -4.02
N LEU A 242 -10.19 17.64 -5.34
CA LEU A 242 -9.96 16.35 -5.99
C LEU A 242 -8.52 15.85 -5.81
N GLY A 243 -7.54 16.74 -5.67
CA GLY A 243 -6.17 16.35 -5.33
C GLY A 243 -6.08 15.72 -3.94
N ALA A 244 -6.72 16.35 -2.94
CA ALA A 244 -6.79 15.81 -1.58
C ALA A 244 -7.49 14.45 -1.55
N VAL A 245 -8.61 14.31 -2.26
CA VAL A 245 -9.32 13.02 -2.39
C VAL A 245 -8.42 11.95 -2.99
N GLY A 246 -7.68 12.27 -4.06
CA GLY A 246 -6.76 11.33 -4.71
C GLY A 246 -5.62 10.91 -3.79
N GLY A 247 -5.02 11.85 -3.06
CA GLY A 247 -3.98 11.56 -2.10
C GLY A 247 -4.45 10.68 -0.94
N LEU A 248 -5.58 11.02 -0.32
CA LEU A 248 -6.20 10.21 0.75
C LEU A 248 -6.59 8.82 0.25
N LEU A 249 -7.11 8.70 -0.97
CA LEU A 249 -7.43 7.43 -1.61
C LEU A 249 -6.17 6.56 -1.78
N GLY A 250 -5.05 7.15 -2.18
CA GLY A 250 -3.78 6.43 -2.32
C GLY A 250 -3.31 5.81 -1.01
N VAL A 251 -3.39 6.57 0.10
CA VAL A 251 -3.08 6.06 1.45
C VAL A 251 -4.07 4.97 1.86
N ALA A 252 -5.38 5.18 1.66
CA ALA A 252 -6.41 4.22 2.01
C ALA A 252 -6.21 2.88 1.29
N VAL A 253 -5.99 2.91 -0.03
CA VAL A 253 -5.76 1.70 -0.85
C VAL A 253 -4.53 0.94 -0.38
N PHE A 254 -3.44 1.65 -0.09
CA PHE A 254 -2.21 1.04 0.43
C PHE A 254 -2.45 0.31 1.76
N LEU A 255 -3.06 0.99 2.75
CA LEU A 255 -3.28 0.43 4.07
C LEU A 255 -4.27 -0.73 4.07
N LEU A 256 -5.37 -0.60 3.32
CA LEU A 256 -6.36 -1.67 3.19
C LEU A 256 -5.76 -2.89 2.49
N ALA A 257 -4.96 -2.72 1.43
CA ALA A 257 -4.28 -3.82 0.79
C ALA A 257 -3.30 -4.52 1.73
N ALA A 258 -2.53 -3.76 2.53
CA ALA A 258 -1.61 -4.32 3.53
C ALA A 258 -2.34 -5.10 4.63
N ALA A 259 -3.42 -4.53 5.19
CA ALA A 259 -4.23 -5.18 6.22
C ALA A 259 -4.88 -6.47 5.72
N LEU A 260 -5.47 -6.43 4.52
CA LEU A 260 -6.11 -7.59 3.91
C LEU A 260 -5.08 -8.68 3.56
N THR A 261 -3.85 -8.31 3.17
CA THR A 261 -2.77 -9.26 2.95
C THR A 261 -2.41 -9.97 4.25
N GLY A 262 -2.22 -9.25 5.36
CA GLY A 262 -1.95 -9.85 6.67
C GLY A 262 -3.09 -10.76 7.15
N LEU A 263 -4.35 -10.36 6.95
CA LEU A 263 -5.51 -11.21 7.26
C LEU A 263 -5.54 -12.48 6.40
N ARG A 264 -5.25 -12.37 5.11
CA ARG A 264 -5.15 -13.52 4.20
C ARG A 264 -4.06 -14.49 4.65
N ASP A 265 -2.88 -13.97 4.98
CA ASP A 265 -1.74 -14.78 5.38
C ASP A 265 -2.04 -15.54 6.69
N ALA A 266 -2.70 -14.90 7.65
CA ALA A 266 -3.21 -15.55 8.86
C ALA A 266 -4.31 -16.59 8.59
N ALA A 267 -5.15 -16.38 7.58
CA ALA A 267 -6.22 -17.33 7.24
C ALA A 267 -5.73 -18.56 6.47
N ARG A 268 -4.53 -18.48 5.85
CA ARG A 268 -3.96 -19.58 5.05
C ARG A 268 -3.35 -20.69 5.89
N SER A 269 -2.77 -20.36 7.01
CA SER A 269 -2.06 -21.30 7.87
C SER A 269 -2.74 -21.40 9.22
N ALA A 270 -2.99 -22.63 9.69
CA ALA A 270 -3.48 -22.83 11.05
C ALA A 270 -2.45 -22.44 12.13
N ASP A 271 -1.19 -22.26 11.73
CA ASP A 271 -0.09 -21.89 12.61
C ASP A 271 0.16 -20.37 12.67
N VAL A 272 -0.58 -19.57 11.88
CA VAL A 272 -0.42 -18.10 11.82
C VAL A 272 -1.64 -17.40 12.40
N GLU A 273 -1.44 -16.53 13.36
CA GLU A 273 -2.51 -15.76 13.98
C GLU A 273 -2.49 -14.30 13.50
N TRP A 274 -3.69 -13.74 13.29
CA TRP A 274 -3.84 -12.33 12.96
C TRP A 274 -3.71 -11.49 14.23
N THR A 275 -2.79 -10.55 14.22
CA THR A 275 -2.43 -9.77 15.42
C THR A 275 -3.27 -8.50 15.57
N VAL A 276 -3.18 -7.87 16.77
CA VAL A 276 -3.78 -6.55 17.05
C VAL A 276 -3.25 -5.48 16.08
N PRO A 277 -1.94 -5.39 15.76
CA PRO A 277 -1.43 -4.49 14.71
C PRO A 277 -2.08 -4.71 13.34
N GLY A 278 -2.31 -5.95 12.93
CA GLY A 278 -3.03 -6.26 11.68
C GLY A 278 -4.45 -5.71 11.67
N ALA A 279 -5.20 -5.93 12.76
CA ALA A 279 -6.53 -5.34 12.95
C ALA A 279 -6.48 -3.80 12.98
N GLY A 280 -5.47 -3.24 13.63
CA GLY A 280 -5.21 -1.79 13.66
C GLY A 280 -5.02 -1.20 12.28
N LEU A 281 -4.24 -1.86 11.41
CA LEU A 281 -4.06 -1.44 10.01
C LEU A 281 -5.40 -1.40 9.24
N LEU A 282 -6.28 -2.38 9.47
CA LEU A 282 -7.60 -2.39 8.84
C LEU A 282 -8.45 -1.20 9.30
N VAL A 283 -8.49 -0.94 10.61
CA VAL A 283 -9.23 0.20 11.19
C VAL A 283 -8.70 1.52 10.66
N VAL A 284 -7.39 1.69 10.62
CA VAL A 284 -6.75 2.92 10.10
C VAL A 284 -7.00 3.06 8.59
N GLY A 285 -6.91 1.98 7.82
CA GLY A 285 -7.22 1.97 6.39
C GLY A 285 -8.68 2.37 6.11
N LEU A 286 -9.64 1.85 6.89
CA LEU A 286 -11.04 2.25 6.85
C LEU A 286 -11.22 3.72 7.27
N GLY A 287 -10.46 4.19 8.25
CA GLY A 287 -10.40 5.60 8.64
C GLY A 287 -10.02 6.50 7.46
N PHE A 288 -8.94 6.18 6.75
CA PHE A 288 -8.54 6.92 5.53
C PHE A 288 -9.59 6.83 4.41
N ALA A 289 -10.24 5.68 4.24
CA ALA A 289 -11.36 5.55 3.30
C ALA A 289 -12.53 6.46 3.70
N GLY A 290 -12.83 6.54 5.00
CA GLY A 290 -13.83 7.48 5.55
C GLY A 290 -13.47 8.95 5.29
N LEU A 291 -12.21 9.35 5.54
CA LEU A 291 -11.72 10.69 5.21
C LEU A 291 -11.81 10.99 3.72
N THR A 292 -11.49 10.00 2.87
CA THR A 292 -11.63 10.12 1.41
C THR A 292 -13.07 10.37 0.99
N LEU A 293 -14.02 9.59 1.54
CA LEU A 293 -15.43 9.74 1.27
C LEU A 293 -15.98 11.09 1.79
N LEU A 294 -15.55 11.51 2.97
CA LEU A 294 -15.91 12.81 3.54
C LEU A 294 -15.43 13.94 2.63
N ALA A 295 -14.16 13.93 2.22
CA ALA A 295 -13.60 14.91 1.31
C ALA A 295 -14.27 14.89 -0.07
N TRP A 296 -14.66 13.70 -0.55
CA TRP A 296 -15.38 13.54 -1.82
C TRP A 296 -16.79 14.11 -1.76
N ARG A 297 -17.54 13.87 -0.69
CA ARG A 297 -18.94 14.27 -0.54
C ARG A 297 -19.11 15.72 -0.05
N TRP A 298 -18.08 16.29 0.57
CA TRP A 298 -18.14 17.63 1.10
C TRP A 298 -18.36 18.64 -0.01
N ARG A 299 -19.48 19.37 0.06
CA ARG A 299 -19.80 20.48 -0.83
C ARG A 299 -19.92 21.73 0.03
N ALA A 300 -19.29 22.84 -0.35
CA ALA A 300 -19.54 24.11 0.30
C ALA A 300 -21.05 24.38 0.27
N GLN A 301 -21.62 24.65 1.42
CA GLN A 301 -22.95 25.22 1.48
C GLN A 301 -22.87 26.54 0.70
N ARG A 302 -23.67 26.67 -0.36
CA ARG A 302 -23.79 27.94 -1.05
C ARG A 302 -24.29 28.93 0.00
N VAL A 303 -23.45 29.90 0.36
CA VAL A 303 -23.92 31.06 1.12
C VAL A 303 -25.04 31.65 0.27
N PRO A 304 -26.29 31.72 0.77
CA PRO A 304 -27.33 32.37 0.02
C PRO A 304 -26.86 33.79 -0.24
N SER A 305 -26.82 34.18 -1.52
CA SER A 305 -26.51 35.55 -1.90
C SER A 305 -27.51 36.41 -1.16
N VAL A 306 -27.06 37.13 -0.11
CA VAL A 306 -27.82 38.20 0.52
C VAL A 306 -28.06 39.17 -0.60
N GLY A 307 -29.30 39.26 -1.04
CA GLY A 307 -29.71 40.05 -2.17
C GLY A 307 -29.28 41.51 -1.98
N ALA A 308 -28.71 42.03 -3.03
CA ALA A 308 -28.55 43.46 -3.22
C ALA A 308 -29.90 44.09 -3.55
#